data_4ce3e70c9722468e96080775f24406fc
#
_entry.id   4ce3e70c9722468e96080775f24406fc
#
_cell.length_a   1.000
_cell.length_b   1.000
_cell.length_c   1.000
_cell.angle_alpha   90.00
_cell.angle_beta   90.00
_cell.angle_gamma   90.00
#
_symmetry.space_group_name_H-M   'P 1'
#
loop_
_entity.id
_entity.type
_entity.pdbx_description
1 polymer ?
#
loop_
_entity_poly.entity_id
_entity_poly.type
_entity_poly.pdbx_seq_one_letter_code
_entity_poly.pdbx_strand_id
1 'polypeptide(L)'
;MKEINFNYAATSAKKPSESINAMVEYLSANDFSSPARGGEESLRAGRIELEARMAFCELFNVKRPEQIIFTANVTTALNMVINGIVTPGSHVITTSAEHNAVARPLEYLKQQGIIELTHLPVQDAAYLDTENLSDYFRPNTNLFVMTHASNVTGAVFPYEKCAAVAKAHGATFVLDAAQTAGLIDIDFENSLIDVLAFTGHKSLMGPSGTGGFILKSEIADKISPVISGGTGSMSHLLTQPDFLPDKFQPGTPNILGIIGLKAAVEFLNKEGLDKIFAHELALTHKFMNGIEHENIIIYGPKSHEIRMPVVAFNINGMDNGILGELLYDEFGIITRSGLHCAPLTHQSMGTYPEGALRAGFGYYTTEGEIEYGIAAVKKIADRINK
;
A
#
# COMPACT_ATOMS: atom_id res chain seq x y z
N MET A 1 -12.65 -12.77 26.48
CA MET A 1 -12.06 -13.59 25.40
C MET A 1 -10.81 -12.85 24.91
N LYS A 2 -9.68 -13.52 24.63
CA LYS A 2 -8.50 -12.85 24.08
C LYS A 2 -8.80 -12.53 22.62
N GLU A 3 -8.69 -11.27 22.21
CA GLU A 3 -8.90 -10.89 20.82
C GLU A 3 -7.73 -11.34 19.93
N ILE A 4 -8.07 -11.89 18.77
CA ILE A 4 -7.12 -12.29 17.72
C ILE A 4 -7.37 -11.41 16.50
N ASN A 5 -6.33 -10.72 16.04
CA ASN A 5 -6.46 -9.80 14.92
C ASN A 5 -6.03 -10.45 13.60
N PHE A 6 -6.99 -10.67 12.70
CA PHE A 6 -6.79 -11.11 11.33
C PHE A 6 -7.12 -9.99 10.32
N ASN A 7 -6.89 -8.73 10.68
CA ASN A 7 -7.12 -7.60 9.79
C ASN A 7 -5.85 -6.79 9.48
N TYR A 8 -4.70 -7.46 9.41
CA TYR A 8 -3.40 -6.81 9.15
C TYR A 8 -3.32 -6.12 7.79
N ALA A 9 -4.06 -6.58 6.78
CA ALA A 9 -4.14 -5.92 5.49
C ALA A 9 -4.77 -4.51 5.53
N ALA A 10 -5.53 -4.19 6.59
CA ALA A 10 -6.04 -2.84 6.82
C ALA A 10 -4.99 -1.96 7.52
N THR A 11 -4.37 -2.48 8.57
CA THR A 11 -3.27 -1.84 9.31
C THR A 11 -2.56 -2.90 10.16
N SER A 12 -1.24 -2.83 10.32
CA SER A 12 -0.55 -3.71 11.24
C SER A 12 -1.00 -3.44 12.69
N ALA A 13 -1.59 -4.45 13.32
CA ALA A 13 -2.17 -4.31 14.66
C ALA A 13 -1.10 -4.10 15.74
N LYS A 14 0.04 -4.77 15.58
CA LYS A 14 1.21 -4.61 16.46
C LYS A 14 2.32 -3.92 15.69
N LYS A 15 3.04 -3.04 16.39
CA LYS A 15 4.20 -2.32 15.89
C LYS A 15 5.46 -2.85 16.58
N PRO A 16 6.63 -2.77 15.91
CA PRO A 16 7.90 -3.02 16.59
C PRO A 16 8.04 -2.15 17.85
N SER A 17 8.60 -2.70 18.92
CA SER A 17 8.89 -1.94 20.13
C SER A 17 9.80 -0.74 19.88
N GLU A 18 10.71 -0.87 18.92
CA GLU A 18 11.62 0.18 18.46
C GLU A 18 10.84 1.40 17.96
N SER A 19 9.78 1.18 17.15
CA SER A 19 8.92 2.26 16.65
C SER A 19 8.20 2.98 17.79
N ILE A 20 7.64 2.23 18.75
CA ILE A 20 6.93 2.79 19.90
C ILE A 20 7.89 3.55 20.80
N ASN A 21 9.04 2.94 21.16
CA ASN A 21 10.02 3.54 22.04
C ASN A 21 10.62 4.83 21.48
N ALA A 22 10.93 4.87 20.18
CA ALA A 22 11.45 6.08 19.52
C ALA A 22 10.45 7.25 19.60
N MET A 23 9.16 7.00 19.40
CA MET A 23 8.11 8.02 19.56
C MET A 23 7.97 8.50 21.01
N VAL A 24 7.99 7.57 21.99
CA VAL A 24 7.90 7.89 23.41
C VAL A 24 9.12 8.71 23.86
N GLU A 25 10.32 8.33 23.45
CA GLU A 25 11.55 9.05 23.74
C GLU A 25 11.50 10.50 23.22
N TYR A 26 11.08 10.68 21.96
CA TYR A 26 10.92 12.02 21.36
C TYR A 26 9.92 12.88 22.15
N LEU A 27 8.75 12.30 22.51
CA LEU A 27 7.74 13.01 23.29
C LEU A 27 8.23 13.35 24.70
N SER A 28 9.02 12.46 25.33
CA SER A 28 9.56 12.65 26.68
C SER A 28 10.69 13.68 26.74
N ALA A 29 11.41 13.86 25.65
CA ALA A 29 12.49 14.86 25.56
C ALA A 29 11.96 16.31 25.59
N ASN A 30 10.66 16.50 25.39
CA ASN A 30 9.98 17.80 25.42
C ASN A 30 10.58 18.84 24.44
N ASP A 31 11.14 18.35 23.33
CA ASP A 31 11.89 19.10 22.33
C ASP A 31 11.19 19.01 20.98
N PHE A 32 10.11 19.79 20.86
CA PHE A 32 9.27 19.83 19.67
C PHE A 32 9.74 20.93 18.73
N SER A 33 10.57 20.58 17.77
CA SER A 33 11.01 21.52 16.74
C SER A 33 10.52 21.12 15.34
N SER A 34 10.40 22.11 14.47
CA SER A 34 10.12 21.95 13.05
C SER A 34 11.43 22.17 12.26
N PRO A 35 11.67 21.46 11.15
CA PRO A 35 12.76 21.78 10.25
C PRO A 35 12.60 23.23 9.76
N ALA A 36 13.39 24.13 10.29
CA ALA A 36 13.41 25.54 9.92
C ALA A 36 14.84 26.06 10.05
N ARG A 37 15.14 27.24 9.56
CA ARG A 37 16.46 27.85 9.72
C ARG A 37 16.58 28.49 11.10
N GLY A 38 17.48 27.97 11.94
CA GLY A 38 17.88 28.59 13.20
C GLY A 38 17.82 27.66 14.42
N GLY A 39 18.95 27.53 15.14
CA GLY A 39 19.10 26.77 16.38
C GLY A 39 19.30 25.24 16.20
N GLU A 40 19.85 24.63 17.25
CA GLU A 40 20.15 23.18 17.28
C GLU A 40 18.90 22.31 17.11
N GLU A 41 17.77 22.72 17.66
CA GLU A 41 16.50 22.01 17.61
C GLU A 41 15.98 21.85 16.18
N SER A 42 16.09 22.91 15.38
CA SER A 42 15.70 22.90 13.98
C SER A 42 16.59 21.98 13.12
N LEU A 43 17.90 21.98 13.42
CA LEU A 43 18.85 21.05 12.79
C LEU A 43 18.54 19.59 13.17
N ARG A 44 18.07 19.35 14.38
CA ARG A 44 17.67 18.02 14.84
C ARG A 44 16.46 17.49 14.06
N ALA A 45 15.43 18.30 13.85
CA ALA A 45 14.25 17.90 13.07
C ALA A 45 14.62 17.59 11.61
N GLY A 46 15.46 18.41 10.97
CA GLY A 46 15.97 18.15 9.63
C GLY A 46 16.82 16.87 9.55
N ARG A 47 17.61 16.59 10.61
CA ARG A 47 18.38 15.35 10.71
C ARG A 47 17.48 14.13 10.81
N ILE A 48 16.43 14.18 11.62
CA ILE A 48 15.45 13.09 11.76
C ILE A 48 14.83 12.74 10.38
N GLU A 49 14.41 13.74 9.62
CA GLU A 49 13.88 13.49 8.29
C GLU A 49 14.90 12.88 7.34
N LEU A 50 16.15 13.38 7.37
CA LEU A 50 17.22 12.84 6.53
C LEU A 50 17.51 11.38 6.90
N GLU A 51 17.65 11.08 8.18
CA GLU A 51 17.89 9.70 8.65
C GLU A 51 16.72 8.76 8.29
N ALA A 52 15.48 9.26 8.37
CA ALA A 52 14.32 8.49 7.92
C ALA A 52 14.41 8.18 6.41
N ARG A 53 14.76 9.18 5.58
CA ARG A 53 14.99 8.95 4.14
C ARG A 53 16.14 7.96 3.89
N MET A 54 17.21 8.02 4.67
CA MET A 54 18.33 7.06 4.55
C MET A 54 17.90 5.63 4.84
N ALA A 55 17.03 5.39 5.85
CA ALA A 55 16.48 4.07 6.12
C ALA A 55 15.62 3.54 4.94
N PHE A 56 14.87 4.42 4.28
CA PHE A 56 14.12 4.09 3.06
C PHE A 56 15.05 3.90 1.85
N CYS A 57 16.16 4.62 1.78
CA CYS A 57 17.19 4.39 0.75
C CYS A 57 17.76 2.96 0.83
N GLU A 58 17.99 2.47 2.04
CA GLU A 58 18.43 1.10 2.27
C GLU A 58 17.34 0.09 1.87
N LEU A 59 16.09 0.31 2.32
CA LEU A 59 14.97 -0.61 2.08
C LEU A 59 14.63 -0.79 0.60
N PHE A 60 14.69 0.28 -0.19
CA PHE A 60 14.25 0.30 -1.60
C PHE A 60 15.39 0.49 -2.61
N ASN A 61 16.66 0.40 -2.16
CA ASN A 61 17.84 0.68 -2.98
C ASN A 61 17.71 2.02 -3.73
N VAL A 62 17.52 3.13 -2.99
CA VAL A 62 17.43 4.48 -3.54
C VAL A 62 18.76 5.21 -3.30
N LYS A 63 19.34 5.81 -4.35
CA LYS A 63 20.65 6.48 -4.21
C LYS A 63 20.57 7.86 -3.56
N ARG A 64 19.47 8.56 -3.72
CA ARG A 64 19.31 9.96 -3.35
C ARG A 64 18.16 10.12 -2.34
N PRO A 65 18.47 10.48 -1.08
CA PRO A 65 17.44 10.63 -0.03
C PRO A 65 16.35 11.64 -0.39
N GLU A 66 16.66 12.69 -1.15
CA GLU A 66 15.70 13.70 -1.59
C GLU A 66 14.62 13.18 -2.52
N GLN A 67 14.79 11.99 -3.12
CA GLN A 67 13.79 11.33 -3.94
C GLN A 67 12.62 10.73 -3.11
N ILE A 68 12.78 10.67 -1.78
CA ILE A 68 11.77 10.14 -0.87
C ILE A 68 10.95 11.28 -0.31
N ILE A 69 9.67 11.30 -0.66
CA ILE A 69 8.71 12.33 -0.28
C ILE A 69 7.75 11.75 0.76
N PHE A 70 7.70 12.33 1.95
CA PHE A 70 6.77 11.91 2.99
C PHE A 70 5.41 12.61 2.84
N THR A 71 4.35 11.85 3.02
CA THR A 71 2.96 12.32 3.05
C THR A 71 2.21 11.69 4.21
N ALA A 72 0.97 12.11 4.46
CA ALA A 72 0.15 11.53 5.52
C ALA A 72 -0.24 10.06 5.28
N ASN A 73 -0.28 9.60 4.03
CA ASN A 73 -0.63 8.24 3.63
C ASN A 73 -0.46 8.08 2.11
N VAL A 74 -0.54 6.84 1.62
CA VAL A 74 -0.45 6.54 0.18
C VAL A 74 -1.56 7.20 -0.65
N THR A 75 -2.75 7.41 -0.11
CA THR A 75 -3.83 8.09 -0.84
C THR A 75 -3.45 9.51 -1.19
N THR A 76 -2.85 10.25 -0.26
CA THR A 76 -2.32 11.58 -0.52
C THR A 76 -1.20 11.53 -1.56
N ALA A 77 -0.26 10.59 -1.42
CA ALA A 77 0.83 10.40 -2.36
C ALA A 77 0.33 10.16 -3.79
N LEU A 78 -0.58 9.19 -3.97
CA LEU A 78 -1.16 8.86 -5.27
C LEU A 78 -1.94 10.01 -5.89
N ASN A 79 -2.72 10.75 -5.09
CA ASN A 79 -3.42 11.94 -5.58
C ASN A 79 -2.45 13.04 -6.02
N MET A 80 -1.37 13.28 -5.29
CA MET A 80 -0.34 14.25 -5.69
C MET A 80 0.31 13.86 -7.01
N VAL A 81 0.66 12.58 -7.17
CA VAL A 81 1.32 12.07 -8.37
C VAL A 81 0.37 12.07 -9.57
N ILE A 82 -0.83 11.48 -9.43
CA ILE A 82 -1.82 11.39 -10.52
C ILE A 82 -2.19 12.78 -11.02
N ASN A 83 -2.63 13.67 -10.11
CA ASN A 83 -3.07 15.01 -10.51
C ASN A 83 -1.91 15.90 -10.96
N GLY A 84 -0.67 15.61 -10.54
CA GLY A 84 0.51 16.36 -10.96
C GLY A 84 1.02 15.96 -12.36
N ILE A 85 0.71 14.74 -12.84
CA ILE A 85 1.17 14.23 -14.14
C ILE A 85 0.16 14.50 -15.25
N VAL A 86 -1.14 14.31 -14.97
CA VAL A 86 -2.15 14.38 -16.03
C VAL A 86 -2.41 15.80 -16.50
N THR A 87 -2.65 15.93 -17.80
CA THR A 87 -3.05 17.18 -18.45
C THR A 87 -4.33 16.93 -19.26
N PRO A 88 -5.09 17.98 -19.62
CA PRO A 88 -6.27 17.81 -20.48
C PRO A 88 -5.95 17.04 -21.76
N GLY A 89 -6.74 16.00 -22.04
CA GLY A 89 -6.55 15.10 -23.17
C GLY A 89 -5.58 13.95 -22.96
N SER A 90 -5.01 13.80 -21.75
CA SER A 90 -4.20 12.63 -21.39
C SER A 90 -5.01 11.34 -21.44
N HIS A 91 -4.40 10.26 -21.95
CA HIS A 91 -4.89 8.91 -21.72
C HIS A 91 -4.12 8.26 -20.56
N VAL A 92 -4.87 7.63 -19.66
CA VAL A 92 -4.34 6.94 -18.47
C VAL A 92 -4.73 5.47 -18.54
N ILE A 93 -3.77 4.60 -18.26
CA ILE A 93 -3.98 3.16 -18.07
C ILE A 93 -3.91 2.82 -16.59
N THR A 94 -4.81 1.97 -16.15
CA THR A 94 -4.84 1.40 -14.79
C THR A 94 -5.40 -0.03 -14.83
N THR A 95 -5.54 -0.70 -13.68
CA THR A 95 -6.08 -2.07 -13.64
C THR A 95 -7.47 -2.14 -12.99
N SER A 96 -8.18 -3.24 -13.21
CA SER A 96 -9.44 -3.53 -12.47
C SER A 96 -9.20 -4.05 -11.03
N ALA A 97 -7.95 -4.15 -10.59
CA ALA A 97 -7.58 -4.55 -9.22
C ALA A 97 -7.28 -3.38 -8.28
N GLU A 98 -7.48 -2.14 -8.73
CA GLU A 98 -7.08 -0.96 -7.99
C GLU A 98 -7.89 -0.72 -6.71
N HIS A 99 -7.16 -0.28 -5.69
CA HIS A 99 -7.77 0.34 -4.53
C HIS A 99 -8.41 1.69 -4.90
N ASN A 100 -9.42 2.12 -4.14
CA ASN A 100 -10.08 3.43 -4.31
C ASN A 100 -9.13 4.64 -4.26
N ALA A 101 -7.93 4.49 -3.70
CA ALA A 101 -6.90 5.54 -3.71
C ALA A 101 -6.40 5.88 -5.12
N VAL A 102 -6.48 4.93 -6.05
CA VAL A 102 -6.20 5.09 -7.50
C VAL A 102 -7.50 5.23 -8.28
N ALA A 103 -8.46 4.33 -8.08
CA ALA A 103 -9.67 4.28 -8.91
C ALA A 103 -10.50 5.56 -8.83
N ARG A 104 -10.72 6.12 -7.63
CA ARG A 104 -11.57 7.30 -7.46
C ARG A 104 -11.01 8.59 -8.08
N PRO A 105 -9.74 8.98 -7.86
CA PRO A 105 -9.20 10.17 -8.54
C PRO A 105 -9.20 10.02 -10.06
N LEU A 106 -8.92 8.84 -10.61
CA LEU A 106 -8.97 8.61 -12.05
C LEU A 106 -10.39 8.69 -12.62
N GLU A 107 -11.37 8.07 -11.98
CA GLU A 107 -12.77 8.17 -12.41
C GLU A 107 -13.30 9.60 -12.27
N TYR A 108 -12.91 10.34 -11.25
CA TYR A 108 -13.24 11.75 -11.11
C TYR A 108 -12.69 12.57 -12.28
N LEU A 109 -11.42 12.43 -12.63
CA LEU A 109 -10.78 13.13 -13.75
C LEU A 109 -11.43 12.77 -15.10
N LYS A 110 -11.79 11.50 -15.30
CA LYS A 110 -12.53 11.03 -16.47
C LYS A 110 -13.93 11.67 -16.55
N GLN A 111 -14.68 11.70 -15.44
CA GLN A 111 -16.01 12.34 -15.38
C GLN A 111 -15.96 13.85 -15.66
N GLN A 112 -14.84 14.51 -15.29
CA GLN A 112 -14.61 15.92 -15.64
C GLN A 112 -14.17 16.13 -17.09
N GLY A 113 -13.99 15.06 -17.86
CA GLY A 113 -13.49 15.14 -19.25
C GLY A 113 -12.01 15.56 -19.36
N ILE A 114 -11.24 15.46 -18.30
CA ILE A 114 -9.82 15.82 -18.28
C ILE A 114 -8.98 14.71 -18.90
N ILE A 115 -9.31 13.45 -18.64
CA ILE A 115 -8.58 12.28 -19.13
C ILE A 115 -9.48 11.28 -19.86
N GLU A 116 -8.88 10.48 -20.72
CA GLU A 116 -9.39 9.19 -21.16
C GLU A 116 -8.81 8.09 -20.23
N LEU A 117 -9.61 7.10 -19.85
CA LEU A 117 -9.22 6.08 -18.89
C LEU A 117 -9.49 4.68 -19.42
N THR A 118 -8.46 3.84 -19.41
CA THR A 118 -8.55 2.41 -19.70
C THR A 118 -8.25 1.57 -18.44
N HIS A 119 -9.16 0.67 -18.10
CA HIS A 119 -8.93 -0.34 -17.05
C HIS A 119 -8.52 -1.65 -17.72
N LEU A 120 -7.30 -2.13 -17.43
CA LEU A 120 -6.85 -3.47 -17.82
C LEU A 120 -7.62 -4.51 -17.01
N PRO A 121 -8.20 -5.52 -17.67
CA PRO A 121 -8.93 -6.56 -16.97
C PRO A 121 -7.97 -7.45 -16.18
N VAL A 122 -8.31 -7.70 -14.92
CA VAL A 122 -7.64 -8.70 -14.06
C VAL A 122 -8.61 -9.87 -13.89
N GLN A 123 -8.25 -11.01 -14.45
CA GLN A 123 -9.09 -12.21 -14.43
C GLN A 123 -9.14 -12.81 -13.03
N ASP A 124 -10.33 -13.17 -12.55
CA ASP A 124 -10.59 -13.75 -11.23
C ASP A 124 -9.95 -12.96 -10.07
N ALA A 125 -9.70 -11.65 -10.29
CA ALA A 125 -8.96 -10.77 -9.40
C ALA A 125 -7.59 -11.33 -8.97
N ALA A 126 -6.96 -12.12 -9.83
CA ALA A 126 -5.68 -12.80 -9.58
C ALA A 126 -4.66 -12.62 -10.71
N TYR A 127 -5.11 -12.59 -11.97
CA TYR A 127 -4.21 -12.71 -13.11
C TYR A 127 -4.36 -11.53 -14.06
N LEU A 128 -3.26 -10.80 -14.29
CA LEU A 128 -3.15 -9.73 -15.29
C LEU A 128 -2.47 -10.28 -16.55
N ASP A 129 -3.18 -10.23 -17.69
CA ASP A 129 -2.57 -10.53 -18.98
C ASP A 129 -1.61 -9.40 -19.39
N THR A 130 -0.36 -9.77 -19.65
CA THR A 130 0.69 -8.84 -20.08
C THR A 130 1.16 -9.06 -21.51
N GLU A 131 0.63 -10.06 -22.22
CA GLU A 131 1.10 -10.39 -23.58
C GLU A 131 0.65 -9.33 -24.58
N ASN A 132 -0.59 -8.85 -24.46
CA ASN A 132 -1.18 -7.84 -25.36
C ASN A 132 -1.23 -6.43 -24.75
N LEU A 133 -0.43 -6.20 -23.72
CA LEU A 133 -0.47 -4.94 -22.95
C LEU A 133 -0.20 -3.71 -23.84
N SER A 134 0.67 -3.84 -24.85
CA SER A 134 1.04 -2.76 -25.78
C SER A 134 -0.17 -2.22 -26.57
N ASP A 135 -1.19 -3.05 -26.83
CA ASP A 135 -2.36 -2.69 -27.63
C ASP A 135 -3.27 -1.67 -26.93
N TYR A 136 -3.14 -1.55 -25.61
CA TYR A 136 -3.89 -0.56 -24.82
C TYR A 136 -3.28 0.84 -24.85
N PHE A 137 -2.01 0.97 -25.29
CA PHE A 137 -1.33 2.27 -25.34
C PHE A 137 -1.73 3.07 -26.58
N ARG A 138 -1.91 4.37 -26.37
CA ARG A 138 -2.28 5.36 -27.41
C ARG A 138 -1.19 6.43 -27.48
N PRO A 139 -1.12 7.22 -28.57
CA PRO A 139 -0.13 8.30 -28.67
C PRO A 139 -0.18 9.34 -27.53
N ASN A 140 -1.36 9.51 -26.90
CA ASN A 140 -1.59 10.41 -25.77
C ASN A 140 -1.55 9.69 -24.40
N THR A 141 -1.13 8.42 -24.34
CA THR A 141 -0.95 7.72 -23.06
C THR A 141 0.28 8.30 -22.34
N ASN A 142 0.06 8.98 -21.21
CA ASN A 142 1.15 9.60 -20.44
C ASN A 142 1.34 9.01 -19.05
N LEU A 143 0.38 8.20 -18.57
CA LEU A 143 0.42 7.60 -17.25
C LEU A 143 -0.10 6.16 -17.28
N PHE A 144 0.66 5.25 -16.68
CA PHE A 144 0.19 3.94 -16.27
C PHE A 144 0.39 3.79 -14.75
N VAL A 145 -0.70 3.70 -14.01
CA VAL A 145 -0.69 3.51 -12.55
C VAL A 145 -1.35 2.19 -12.21
N MET A 146 -0.68 1.36 -11.38
CA MET A 146 -1.20 0.07 -10.96
C MET A 146 -0.82 -0.29 -9.53
N THR A 147 -1.68 -1.08 -8.87
CA THR A 147 -1.32 -1.72 -7.62
C THR A 147 -0.33 -2.86 -7.85
N HIS A 148 0.67 -2.99 -6.99
CA HIS A 148 1.61 -4.13 -7.01
C HIS A 148 0.94 -5.42 -6.54
N ALA A 149 0.01 -5.31 -5.57
CA ALA A 149 -0.76 -6.46 -5.11
C ALA A 149 -2.17 -6.08 -4.67
N SER A 150 -3.12 -6.99 -4.93
CA SER A 150 -4.50 -6.83 -4.53
C SER A 150 -4.64 -6.84 -3.00
N ASN A 151 -5.26 -5.80 -2.46
CA ASN A 151 -5.62 -5.73 -1.04
C ASN A 151 -6.83 -6.62 -0.68
N VAL A 152 -7.42 -7.29 -1.65
CA VAL A 152 -8.56 -8.21 -1.47
C VAL A 152 -8.09 -9.65 -1.53
N THR A 153 -7.50 -10.05 -2.66
CA THR A 153 -7.14 -11.44 -2.94
C THR A 153 -5.70 -11.79 -2.58
N GLY A 154 -4.85 -10.78 -2.36
CA GLY A 154 -3.42 -10.98 -2.15
C GLY A 154 -2.63 -11.27 -3.43
N ALA A 155 -3.27 -11.28 -4.62
CA ALA A 155 -2.58 -11.48 -5.89
C ALA A 155 -1.46 -10.45 -6.09
N VAL A 156 -0.28 -10.92 -6.48
CA VAL A 156 0.87 -10.07 -6.83
C VAL A 156 0.95 -9.96 -8.35
N PHE A 157 1.05 -8.74 -8.87
CA PHE A 157 1.04 -8.48 -10.31
C PHE A 157 2.44 -8.24 -10.86
N PRO A 158 2.71 -8.65 -12.13
CA PRO A 158 4.03 -8.59 -12.77
C PRO A 158 4.38 -7.16 -13.21
N TYR A 159 4.65 -6.27 -12.25
CA TYR A 159 4.89 -4.85 -12.52
C TYR A 159 6.09 -4.60 -13.43
N GLU A 160 7.12 -5.46 -13.42
CA GLU A 160 8.33 -5.30 -14.24
C GLU A 160 7.98 -5.30 -15.74
N LYS A 161 7.12 -6.24 -16.17
CA LYS A 161 6.63 -6.30 -17.56
C LYS A 161 5.79 -5.07 -17.90
N CYS A 162 4.92 -4.66 -16.97
CA CYS A 162 4.08 -3.48 -17.14
C CYS A 162 4.90 -2.19 -17.27
N ALA A 163 5.90 -2.02 -16.40
CA ALA A 163 6.82 -0.89 -16.44
C ALA A 163 7.64 -0.85 -17.74
N ALA A 164 8.11 -2.00 -18.23
CA ALA A 164 8.84 -2.09 -19.48
C ALA A 164 7.99 -1.63 -20.69
N VAL A 165 6.73 -2.05 -20.76
CA VAL A 165 5.82 -1.61 -21.81
C VAL A 165 5.51 -0.13 -21.67
N ALA A 166 5.22 0.38 -20.48
CA ALA A 166 5.00 1.81 -20.25
C ALA A 166 6.19 2.65 -20.70
N LYS A 167 7.41 2.24 -20.36
CA LYS A 167 8.65 2.91 -20.76
C LYS A 167 8.83 2.92 -22.27
N ALA A 168 8.54 1.80 -22.96
CA ALA A 168 8.62 1.70 -24.43
C ALA A 168 7.66 2.67 -25.13
N HIS A 169 6.52 3.00 -24.52
CA HIS A 169 5.54 3.95 -25.02
C HIS A 169 5.71 5.38 -24.48
N GLY A 170 6.73 5.65 -23.66
CA GLY A 170 7.02 6.97 -23.09
C GLY A 170 6.07 7.41 -21.98
N ALA A 171 5.23 6.50 -21.46
CA ALA A 171 4.32 6.76 -20.35
C ALA A 171 5.07 6.67 -19.01
N THR A 172 4.68 7.51 -18.06
CA THR A 172 5.16 7.44 -16.68
C THR A 172 4.52 6.23 -15.98
N PHE A 173 5.34 5.40 -15.32
CA PHE A 173 4.86 4.22 -14.60
C PHE A 173 4.86 4.45 -13.09
N VAL A 174 3.68 4.32 -12.47
CA VAL A 174 3.45 4.51 -11.03
C VAL A 174 3.01 3.20 -10.40
N LEU A 175 3.74 2.74 -9.38
CA LEU A 175 3.44 1.53 -8.63
C LEU A 175 2.85 1.87 -7.26
N ASP A 176 1.61 1.47 -6.99
CA ASP A 176 1.05 1.48 -5.64
C ASP A 176 1.52 0.24 -4.87
N ALA A 177 2.53 0.44 -4.03
CA ALA A 177 3.11 -0.60 -3.19
C ALA A 177 2.51 -0.66 -1.78
N ALA A 178 1.29 -0.13 -1.57
CA ALA A 178 0.66 -0.07 -0.25
C ALA A 178 0.50 -1.43 0.45
N GLN A 179 0.45 -2.53 -0.30
CA GLN A 179 0.37 -3.89 0.26
C GLN A 179 1.72 -4.61 0.29
N THR A 180 2.70 -4.17 -0.48
CA THR A 180 3.96 -4.89 -0.71
C THR A 180 5.17 -4.23 -0.09
N ALA A 181 5.15 -2.90 0.09
CA ALA A 181 6.20 -2.16 0.77
C ALA A 181 6.41 -2.69 2.20
N GLY A 182 7.61 -3.18 2.48
CA GLY A 182 7.97 -3.80 3.76
C GLY A 182 7.79 -5.32 3.81
N LEU A 183 7.40 -5.98 2.69
CA LEU A 183 7.32 -7.44 2.56
C LEU A 183 8.03 -7.97 1.31
N ILE A 184 7.84 -7.33 0.17
CA ILE A 184 8.51 -7.71 -1.07
C ILE A 184 9.69 -6.75 -1.28
N ASP A 185 10.85 -7.32 -1.58
CA ASP A 185 12.02 -6.53 -1.98
C ASP A 185 11.74 -5.86 -3.33
N ILE A 186 11.84 -4.53 -3.36
CA ILE A 186 11.63 -3.71 -4.56
C ILE A 186 12.88 -2.88 -4.79
N ASP A 187 13.73 -3.30 -5.71
CA ASP A 187 14.90 -2.54 -6.14
C ASP A 187 14.47 -1.36 -7.01
N PHE A 188 14.16 -0.23 -6.37
CA PHE A 188 13.69 0.95 -7.06
C PHE A 188 14.71 1.52 -8.04
N GLU A 189 16.00 1.55 -7.65
CA GLU A 189 17.06 2.16 -8.49
C GLU A 189 17.23 1.45 -9.82
N ASN A 190 17.25 0.11 -9.81
CA ASN A 190 17.48 -0.69 -11.00
C ASN A 190 16.18 -1.07 -11.74
N SER A 191 15.01 -0.77 -11.17
CA SER A 191 13.72 -0.98 -11.80
C SER A 191 13.35 0.10 -12.82
N LEU A 192 12.33 -0.18 -13.63
CA LEU A 192 11.71 0.78 -14.54
C LEU A 192 10.53 1.54 -13.90
N ILE A 193 10.39 1.47 -12.56
CA ILE A 193 9.40 2.25 -11.82
C ILE A 193 9.82 3.71 -11.83
N ASP A 194 8.94 4.60 -12.28
CA ASP A 194 9.16 6.04 -12.23
C ASP A 194 8.76 6.63 -10.86
N VAL A 195 7.65 6.13 -10.29
CA VAL A 195 7.17 6.52 -8.96
C VAL A 195 6.66 5.28 -8.21
N LEU A 196 7.12 5.10 -6.97
CA LEU A 196 6.66 4.06 -6.05
C LEU A 196 5.95 4.72 -4.87
N ALA A 197 4.65 4.44 -4.68
CA ALA A 197 3.86 4.98 -3.58
C ALA A 197 3.70 3.97 -2.45
N PHE A 198 3.78 4.42 -1.18
CA PHE A 198 3.73 3.56 0.00
C PHE A 198 2.91 4.15 1.14
N THR A 199 2.49 3.30 2.08
CA THR A 199 1.85 3.71 3.34
C THR A 199 2.58 3.13 4.54
N GLY A 200 2.81 3.94 5.57
CA GLY A 200 3.64 3.54 6.71
C GLY A 200 2.98 2.55 7.67
N HIS A 201 1.64 2.55 7.76
CA HIS A 201 0.92 1.83 8.83
C HIS A 201 0.57 0.36 8.53
N LYS A 202 0.85 -0.14 7.32
CA LYS A 202 0.64 -1.54 6.93
C LYS A 202 1.93 -2.34 7.16
N SER A 203 2.44 -3.02 6.14
CA SER A 203 3.60 -3.90 6.27
C SER A 203 4.92 -3.18 6.58
N LEU A 204 5.00 -1.87 6.38
CA LEU A 204 6.09 -1.05 6.93
C LEU A 204 6.05 -0.90 8.45
N MET A 205 4.99 -1.37 9.13
CA MET A 205 4.80 -1.42 10.59
C MET A 205 4.97 -0.08 11.33
N GLY A 206 4.98 1.04 10.61
CA GLY A 206 5.03 2.40 11.17
C GLY A 206 3.67 2.87 11.71
N PRO A 207 3.59 4.07 12.29
CA PRO A 207 2.35 4.66 12.80
C PRO A 207 1.41 5.09 11.66
N SER A 208 0.12 5.19 11.97
CA SER A 208 -0.85 5.83 11.09
C SER A 208 -0.52 7.32 10.88
N GLY A 209 -0.97 7.91 9.78
CA GLY A 209 -0.62 9.29 9.43
C GLY A 209 0.77 9.43 8.82
N THR A 210 1.33 8.33 8.30
CA THR A 210 2.59 8.29 7.57
C THR A 210 2.45 7.52 6.27
N GLY A 211 3.15 7.96 5.25
CA GLY A 211 3.23 7.38 3.92
C GLY A 211 4.10 8.24 3.04
N GLY A 212 4.08 8.00 1.74
CA GLY A 212 4.86 8.79 0.82
C GLY A 212 4.98 8.17 -0.55
N PHE A 213 5.88 8.74 -1.32
CA PHE A 213 6.30 8.18 -2.60
C PHE A 213 7.79 8.42 -2.84
N ILE A 214 8.37 7.54 -3.62
CA ILE A 214 9.74 7.63 -4.12
C ILE A 214 9.64 7.91 -5.61
N LEU A 215 10.44 8.82 -6.16
CA LEU A 215 10.40 9.15 -7.57
C LEU A 215 11.80 9.23 -8.17
N LYS A 216 11.92 8.85 -9.45
CA LYS A 216 13.15 9.10 -10.22
C LYS A 216 13.32 10.60 -10.41
N SER A 217 14.57 11.11 -10.30
CA SER A 217 14.85 12.55 -10.38
C SER A 217 14.36 13.16 -11.70
N GLU A 218 14.49 12.44 -12.81
CA GLU A 218 14.05 12.88 -14.13
C GLU A 218 12.53 12.98 -14.30
N ILE A 219 11.77 12.37 -13.37
CA ILE A 219 10.31 12.46 -13.38
C ILE A 219 9.83 13.67 -12.57
N ALA A 220 10.65 14.20 -11.67
CA ALA A 220 10.26 15.32 -10.83
C ALA A 220 9.78 16.53 -11.65
N ASP A 221 10.40 16.80 -12.80
CA ASP A 221 10.03 17.92 -13.68
C ASP A 221 8.70 17.70 -14.40
N LYS A 222 8.28 16.44 -14.55
CA LYS A 222 7.00 16.07 -15.19
C LYS A 222 5.82 16.14 -14.22
N ILE A 223 6.06 16.21 -12.92
CA ILE A 223 5.03 16.26 -11.89
C ILE A 223 4.88 17.69 -11.39
N SER A 224 3.74 18.30 -11.63
CA SER A 224 3.39 19.60 -11.06
C SER A 224 3.03 19.48 -9.59
N PRO A 225 3.45 20.41 -8.71
CA PRO A 225 3.03 20.39 -7.31
C PRO A 225 1.53 20.69 -7.21
N VAL A 226 0.78 19.74 -6.66
CA VAL A 226 -0.69 19.86 -6.45
C VAL A 226 -0.99 20.62 -5.15
N ILE A 227 -0.10 20.52 -4.18
CA ILE A 227 -0.18 21.22 -2.90
C ILE A 227 0.97 22.21 -2.85
N SER A 228 0.68 23.48 -2.59
CA SER A 228 1.68 24.53 -2.45
C SER A 228 1.61 25.15 -1.06
N GLY A 229 2.75 25.58 -0.53
CA GLY A 229 2.83 26.21 0.79
C GLY A 229 4.27 26.43 1.25
N GLY A 230 4.44 26.86 2.48
CA GLY A 230 5.76 27.09 3.05
C GLY A 230 6.55 25.80 3.22
N THR A 231 7.84 25.83 2.82
CA THR A 231 8.77 24.70 2.93
C THR A 231 9.92 24.98 3.90
N GLY A 232 9.96 26.18 4.49
CA GLY A 232 11.08 26.65 5.30
C GLY A 232 12.33 27.07 4.48
N SER A 233 12.33 26.82 3.17
CA SER A 233 13.35 27.24 2.22
C SER A 233 12.78 28.27 1.23
N MET A 234 13.67 29.02 0.54
CA MET A 234 13.32 29.95 -0.55
C MET A 234 12.11 30.86 -0.26
N SER A 235 11.94 31.30 1.00
CA SER A 235 10.75 32.02 1.51
C SER A 235 10.48 33.35 0.80
N HIS A 236 11.39 33.83 -0.04
CA HIS A 236 11.23 35.03 -0.86
C HIS A 236 10.48 34.77 -2.18
N LEU A 237 10.33 33.49 -2.57
CA LEU A 237 9.57 33.12 -3.77
C LEU A 237 8.07 33.03 -3.46
N LEU A 238 7.24 33.47 -4.41
CA LEU A 238 5.79 33.29 -4.37
C LEU A 238 5.32 32.00 -5.07
N THR A 239 6.26 31.28 -5.67
CA THR A 239 6.04 29.98 -6.31
C THR A 239 6.63 28.87 -5.47
N GLN A 240 6.08 27.64 -5.61
CA GLN A 240 6.64 26.46 -4.96
C GLN A 240 8.07 26.22 -5.47
N PRO A 241 9.05 25.89 -4.61
CA PRO A 241 10.38 25.47 -5.05
C PRO A 241 10.33 24.27 -6.01
N ASP A 242 11.26 24.23 -6.97
CA ASP A 242 11.33 23.14 -7.95
C ASP A 242 12.25 21.98 -7.55
N PHE A 243 13.05 22.14 -6.48
CA PHE A 243 13.97 21.10 -6.04
C PHE A 243 13.33 20.15 -5.01
N LEU A 244 13.79 18.90 -4.98
CA LEU A 244 13.38 17.87 -4.04
C LEU A 244 14.07 18.02 -2.69
N PRO A 245 13.42 17.71 -1.58
CA PRO A 245 12.03 17.24 -1.47
C PRO A 245 11.01 18.38 -1.41
N ASP A 246 11.42 19.63 -1.31
CA ASP A 246 10.62 20.83 -1.04
C ASP A 246 9.48 21.02 -2.04
N LYS A 247 9.68 20.63 -3.30
CA LYS A 247 8.66 20.68 -4.35
C LYS A 247 7.35 20.00 -3.93
N PHE A 248 7.44 18.92 -3.17
CA PHE A 248 6.29 18.07 -2.81
C PHE A 248 6.01 17.99 -1.31
N GLN A 249 6.78 18.68 -0.45
CA GLN A 249 6.59 18.67 1.00
C GLN A 249 6.35 20.07 1.60
N PRO A 250 5.28 20.78 1.20
CA PRO A 250 4.92 22.01 1.88
C PRO A 250 4.28 21.73 3.25
N GLY A 251 4.49 22.67 4.18
CA GLY A 251 3.93 22.62 5.53
C GLY A 251 4.85 21.92 6.53
N THR A 252 4.45 21.95 7.80
CA THR A 252 5.19 21.28 8.87
C THR A 252 4.99 19.77 8.79
N PRO A 253 6.06 18.97 8.68
CA PRO A 253 5.95 17.53 8.56
C PRO A 253 5.52 16.87 9.88
N ASN A 254 4.99 15.66 9.79
CA ASN A 254 4.65 14.82 10.94
C ASN A 254 5.93 14.17 11.52
N ILE A 255 6.77 14.96 12.19
CA ILE A 255 8.05 14.48 12.73
C ILE A 255 7.89 13.28 13.65
N LEU A 256 6.89 13.29 14.55
CA LEU A 256 6.63 12.17 15.44
C LEU A 256 6.32 10.88 14.67
N GLY A 257 5.47 10.98 13.64
CA GLY A 257 5.16 9.85 12.78
C GLY A 257 6.37 9.37 11.98
N ILE A 258 7.19 10.29 11.48
CA ILE A 258 8.43 9.98 10.73
C ILE A 258 9.45 9.25 11.61
N ILE A 259 9.60 9.65 12.88
CA ILE A 259 10.45 8.95 13.86
C ILE A 259 10.00 7.50 14.04
N GLY A 260 8.72 7.29 14.30
CA GLY A 260 8.17 5.94 14.45
C GLY A 260 8.29 5.10 13.18
N LEU A 261 8.06 5.71 12.02
CA LEU A 261 8.21 5.05 10.72
C LEU A 261 9.68 4.70 10.42
N LYS A 262 10.62 5.62 10.69
CA LYS A 262 12.06 5.35 10.58
C LYS A 262 12.45 4.11 11.39
N ALA A 263 12.13 4.08 12.68
CA ALA A 263 12.49 2.97 13.55
C ALA A 263 11.84 1.64 13.12
N ALA A 264 10.62 1.69 12.55
CA ALA A 264 9.98 0.51 11.98
C ALA A 264 10.71 0.02 10.72
N VAL A 265 11.14 0.91 9.83
CA VAL A 265 11.91 0.56 8.62
C VAL A 265 13.29 0.02 8.99
N GLU A 266 13.98 0.60 9.95
CA GLU A 266 15.25 0.08 10.48
C GLU A 266 15.09 -1.34 11.08
N PHE A 267 13.96 -1.60 11.76
CA PHE A 267 13.60 -2.94 12.21
C PHE A 267 13.45 -3.92 11.03
N LEU A 268 12.74 -3.52 9.97
CA LEU A 268 12.58 -4.35 8.77
C LEU A 268 13.92 -4.65 8.08
N ASN A 269 14.78 -3.64 7.90
CA ASN A 269 16.11 -3.81 7.32
C ASN A 269 16.96 -4.80 8.14
N LYS A 270 16.86 -4.76 9.47
CA LYS A 270 17.57 -5.67 10.38
C LYS A 270 17.04 -7.09 10.37
N GLU A 271 15.69 -7.27 10.39
CA GLU A 271 15.07 -8.60 10.39
C GLU A 271 15.17 -9.31 9.02
N GLY A 272 15.18 -8.54 7.93
CA GLY A 272 15.18 -9.01 6.55
C GLY A 272 13.78 -9.32 6.02
N LEU A 273 13.44 -8.70 4.87
CA LEU A 273 12.11 -8.82 4.25
C LEU A 273 11.78 -10.27 3.88
N ASP A 274 12.73 -11.02 3.34
CA ASP A 274 12.53 -12.43 2.94
C ASP A 274 12.07 -13.30 4.10
N LYS A 275 12.67 -13.12 5.28
CA LYS A 275 12.30 -13.86 6.50
C LYS A 275 10.90 -13.51 6.96
N ILE A 276 10.55 -12.22 6.96
CA ILE A 276 9.24 -11.73 7.36
C ILE A 276 8.18 -12.26 6.37
N PHE A 277 8.43 -12.10 5.08
CA PHE A 277 7.51 -12.56 4.03
C PHE A 277 7.31 -14.08 4.04
N ALA A 278 8.40 -14.86 4.19
CA ALA A 278 8.31 -16.32 4.28
C ALA A 278 7.45 -16.77 5.47
N HIS A 279 7.58 -16.12 6.64
CA HIS A 279 6.75 -16.39 7.80
C HIS A 279 5.28 -16.09 7.53
N GLU A 280 4.97 -14.89 7.04
CA GLU A 280 3.59 -14.49 6.78
C GLU A 280 2.93 -15.33 5.66
N LEU A 281 3.69 -15.70 4.65
CA LEU A 281 3.23 -16.57 3.56
C LEU A 281 2.94 -17.99 4.05
N ALA A 282 3.80 -18.56 4.92
CA ALA A 282 3.57 -19.88 5.51
C ALA A 282 2.28 -19.91 6.34
N LEU A 283 2.02 -18.89 7.15
CA LEU A 283 0.77 -18.73 7.90
C LEU A 283 -0.45 -18.63 6.97
N THR A 284 -0.31 -17.89 5.87
CA THR A 284 -1.36 -17.71 4.87
C THR A 284 -1.72 -19.03 4.19
N HIS A 285 -0.73 -19.79 3.74
CA HIS A 285 -0.93 -21.11 3.13
C HIS A 285 -1.54 -22.11 4.13
N LYS A 286 -1.05 -22.10 5.39
CA LYS A 286 -1.63 -22.93 6.47
C LYS A 286 -3.11 -22.60 6.68
N PHE A 287 -3.46 -21.32 6.71
CA PHE A 287 -4.85 -20.89 6.87
C PHE A 287 -5.71 -21.33 5.68
N MET A 288 -5.27 -21.04 4.45
CA MET A 288 -6.02 -21.38 3.23
C MET A 288 -6.30 -22.89 3.14
N ASN A 289 -5.26 -23.71 3.28
CA ASN A 289 -5.42 -25.18 3.26
C ASN A 289 -6.29 -25.67 4.42
N GLY A 290 -6.15 -25.01 5.58
CA GLY A 290 -6.91 -25.37 6.77
C GLY A 290 -8.40 -25.06 6.68
N ILE A 291 -8.81 -24.03 5.96
CA ILE A 291 -10.24 -23.68 5.76
C ILE A 291 -10.88 -24.34 4.54
N GLU A 292 -10.17 -25.20 3.78
CA GLU A 292 -10.79 -25.97 2.70
C GLU A 292 -12.01 -26.73 3.21
N HIS A 293 -13.16 -26.45 2.60
CA HIS A 293 -14.46 -27.03 2.96
C HIS A 293 -15.45 -26.85 1.82
N GLU A 294 -16.42 -27.77 1.65
CA GLU A 294 -17.40 -27.75 0.56
C GLU A 294 -18.25 -26.46 0.51
N ASN A 295 -18.49 -25.84 1.66
CA ASN A 295 -19.27 -24.61 1.77
C ASN A 295 -18.41 -23.35 1.74
N ILE A 296 -17.08 -23.43 1.61
CA ILE A 296 -16.19 -22.26 1.63
C ILE A 296 -15.63 -22.01 0.23
N ILE A 297 -15.79 -20.79 -0.25
CA ILE A 297 -15.17 -20.31 -1.48
C ILE A 297 -14.01 -19.39 -1.11
N ILE A 298 -12.79 -19.75 -1.53
CA ILE A 298 -11.58 -18.91 -1.39
C ILE A 298 -11.32 -18.24 -2.73
N TYR A 299 -11.11 -16.92 -2.71
CA TYR A 299 -10.88 -16.10 -3.91
C TYR A 299 -9.40 -15.78 -4.13
N GLY A 300 -9.05 -15.57 -5.41
CA GLY A 300 -7.71 -15.15 -5.82
C GLY A 300 -6.74 -16.31 -6.04
N PRO A 301 -5.41 -16.08 -5.94
CA PRO A 301 -4.38 -17.07 -6.23
C PRO A 301 -4.52 -18.32 -5.38
N LYS A 302 -4.14 -19.48 -5.95
CA LYS A 302 -4.17 -20.76 -5.25
C LYS A 302 -3.15 -20.82 -4.11
N SER A 303 -3.33 -21.76 -3.17
CA SER A 303 -2.51 -21.87 -1.97
C SER A 303 -1.03 -22.17 -2.21
N HIS A 304 -0.62 -22.62 -3.41
CA HIS A 304 0.78 -22.87 -3.78
C HIS A 304 1.44 -21.73 -4.56
N GLU A 305 0.67 -20.65 -4.88
CA GLU A 305 1.18 -19.51 -5.63
C GLU A 305 1.70 -18.42 -4.66
N ILE A 306 2.66 -17.61 -5.12
CA ILE A 306 3.12 -16.44 -4.38
C ILE A 306 1.99 -15.43 -4.27
N ARG A 307 1.72 -14.99 -3.03
CA ARG A 307 0.68 -14.02 -2.72
C ARG A 307 1.02 -13.22 -1.48
N MET A 308 0.39 -12.08 -1.31
CA MET A 308 0.43 -11.34 -0.05
C MET A 308 -0.34 -12.09 1.04
N PRO A 309 -0.07 -11.83 2.34
CA PRO A 309 -0.69 -12.51 3.47
C PRO A 309 -2.14 -12.06 3.69
N VAL A 310 -2.95 -12.18 2.64
CA VAL A 310 -4.34 -11.74 2.56
C VAL A 310 -5.18 -12.84 1.92
N VAL A 311 -6.29 -13.22 2.56
CA VAL A 311 -7.21 -14.25 2.09
C VAL A 311 -8.63 -13.72 2.09
N ALA A 312 -9.24 -13.61 0.90
CA ALA A 312 -10.67 -13.32 0.75
C ALA A 312 -11.42 -14.65 0.61
N PHE A 313 -12.50 -14.80 1.34
CA PHE A 313 -13.35 -15.99 1.27
C PHE A 313 -14.78 -15.68 1.67
N ASN A 314 -15.70 -16.52 1.26
CA ASN A 314 -17.10 -16.52 1.71
C ASN A 314 -17.55 -17.94 2.09
N ILE A 315 -18.61 -18.02 2.88
CA ILE A 315 -19.33 -19.27 3.14
C ILE A 315 -20.64 -19.24 2.35
N ASN A 316 -20.89 -20.27 1.55
CA ASN A 316 -22.10 -20.39 0.75
C ASN A 316 -23.36 -20.26 1.60
N GLY A 317 -24.30 -19.43 1.16
CA GLY A 317 -25.57 -19.22 1.88
C GLY A 317 -25.46 -18.32 3.12
N MET A 318 -24.30 -17.72 3.41
CA MET A 318 -24.10 -16.82 4.54
C MET A 318 -23.62 -15.44 4.05
N ASP A 319 -24.21 -14.37 4.58
CA ASP A 319 -23.72 -13.01 4.39
C ASP A 319 -22.34 -12.83 5.04
N ASN A 320 -21.42 -12.14 4.34
CA ASN A 320 -20.04 -11.98 4.84
C ASN A 320 -19.93 -11.02 6.05
N GLY A 321 -20.89 -10.12 6.24
CA GLY A 321 -21.00 -9.28 7.43
C GLY A 321 -21.39 -10.13 8.64
N ILE A 322 -22.41 -10.98 8.49
CA ILE A 322 -22.83 -11.93 9.54
C ILE A 322 -21.69 -12.88 9.88
N LEU A 323 -20.96 -13.39 8.88
CA LEU A 323 -19.79 -14.24 9.13
C LEU A 323 -18.73 -13.50 9.97
N GLY A 324 -18.46 -12.24 9.66
CA GLY A 324 -17.52 -11.41 10.42
C GLY A 324 -17.98 -11.19 11.86
N GLU A 325 -19.26 -10.92 12.09
CA GLU A 325 -19.87 -10.78 13.42
C GLU A 325 -19.76 -12.08 14.24
N LEU A 326 -20.11 -13.22 13.66
CA LEU A 326 -19.99 -14.52 14.32
C LEU A 326 -18.54 -14.86 14.72
N LEU A 327 -17.57 -14.55 13.84
CA LEU A 327 -16.16 -14.74 14.16
C LEU A 327 -15.71 -13.87 15.33
N TYR A 328 -16.22 -12.65 15.42
CA TYR A 328 -15.91 -11.77 16.55
C TYR A 328 -16.62 -12.17 17.81
N ASP A 329 -17.93 -12.34 17.77
CA ASP A 329 -18.77 -12.55 18.96
C ASP A 329 -18.52 -13.91 19.64
N GLU A 330 -18.36 -14.98 18.85
CA GLU A 330 -18.17 -16.31 19.39
C GLU A 330 -16.69 -16.69 19.62
N PHE A 331 -15.77 -16.11 18.82
CA PHE A 331 -14.35 -16.54 18.81
C PHE A 331 -13.35 -15.41 19.11
N GLY A 332 -13.79 -14.15 19.17
CA GLY A 332 -12.92 -13.00 19.38
C GLY A 332 -11.98 -12.72 18.20
N ILE A 333 -12.34 -13.17 16.98
CA ILE A 333 -11.51 -13.01 15.78
C ILE A 333 -11.93 -11.78 15.00
N ILE A 334 -11.03 -10.81 14.87
CA ILE A 334 -11.25 -9.57 14.13
C ILE A 334 -10.87 -9.80 12.67
N THR A 335 -11.85 -9.67 11.77
CA THR A 335 -11.72 -9.72 10.31
C THR A 335 -12.30 -8.46 9.68
N ARG A 336 -12.38 -8.41 8.36
CA ARG A 336 -13.09 -7.33 7.65
C ARG A 336 -13.99 -7.90 6.57
N SER A 337 -15.23 -7.43 6.50
CA SER A 337 -16.23 -7.77 5.47
C SER A 337 -16.43 -6.62 4.47
N GLY A 338 -17.07 -6.91 3.33
CA GLY A 338 -17.51 -5.97 2.31
C GLY A 338 -16.54 -5.80 1.14
N LEU A 339 -16.51 -4.61 0.53
CA LEU A 339 -15.78 -4.33 -0.73
C LEU A 339 -14.32 -3.93 -0.57
N HIS A 340 -13.79 -3.80 0.65
CA HIS A 340 -12.37 -3.51 0.95
C HIS A 340 -11.79 -2.29 0.21
N CYS A 341 -12.63 -1.31 -0.16
CA CYS A 341 -12.27 -0.17 -0.99
C CYS A 341 -11.70 -0.54 -2.38
N ALA A 342 -12.12 -1.67 -2.95
CA ALA A 342 -11.71 -2.15 -4.26
C ALA A 342 -12.91 -2.74 -5.04
N PRO A 343 -13.92 -1.93 -5.40
CA PRO A 343 -15.16 -2.42 -6.00
C PRO A 343 -14.93 -3.13 -7.35
N LEU A 344 -13.97 -2.67 -8.17
CA LEU A 344 -13.65 -3.29 -9.45
C LEU A 344 -13.08 -4.70 -9.27
N THR A 345 -12.28 -4.93 -8.23
CA THR A 345 -11.80 -6.26 -7.85
C THR A 345 -12.98 -7.21 -7.56
N HIS A 346 -13.97 -6.74 -6.80
CA HIS A 346 -15.16 -7.52 -6.49
C HIS A 346 -16.06 -7.76 -7.71
N GLN A 347 -16.10 -6.84 -8.68
CA GLN A 347 -16.76 -7.09 -9.97
C GLN A 347 -16.04 -8.22 -10.73
N SER A 348 -14.72 -8.21 -10.77
CA SER A 348 -13.89 -9.25 -11.39
C SER A 348 -14.05 -10.62 -10.73
N MET A 349 -14.26 -10.64 -9.40
CA MET A 349 -14.49 -11.86 -8.60
C MET A 349 -15.92 -12.39 -8.66
N GLY A 350 -16.87 -11.60 -9.19
CA GLY A 350 -18.31 -11.94 -9.14
C GLY A 350 -18.92 -11.83 -7.74
N THR A 351 -18.34 -11.05 -6.85
CA THR A 351 -18.81 -10.82 -5.46
C THR A 351 -19.35 -9.41 -5.24
N TYR A 352 -19.49 -8.61 -6.27
CA TYR A 352 -20.12 -7.30 -6.20
C TYR A 352 -21.65 -7.44 -6.29
N PRO A 353 -22.45 -6.70 -5.50
CA PRO A 353 -22.07 -5.65 -4.54
C PRO A 353 -21.83 -6.15 -3.09
N GLU A 354 -22.04 -7.40 -2.78
CA GLU A 354 -22.02 -7.95 -1.41
C GLU A 354 -20.60 -7.92 -0.80
N GLY A 355 -19.58 -8.21 -1.61
CA GLY A 355 -18.20 -8.29 -1.15
C GLY A 355 -17.79 -9.68 -0.66
N ALA A 356 -16.76 -9.71 0.18
CA ALA A 356 -16.24 -10.94 0.78
C ALA A 356 -15.76 -10.67 2.22
N LEU A 357 -15.60 -11.74 3.01
CA LEU A 357 -14.82 -11.68 4.23
C LEU A 357 -13.34 -11.75 3.88
N ARG A 358 -12.52 -10.96 4.57
CA ARG A 358 -11.08 -10.93 4.37
C ARG A 358 -10.35 -11.17 5.70
N ALA A 359 -9.48 -12.18 5.71
CA ALA A 359 -8.46 -12.37 6.73
C ALA A 359 -7.12 -11.86 6.20
N GLY A 360 -6.30 -11.28 7.07
CA GLY A 360 -4.94 -10.82 6.76
C GLY A 360 -4.04 -11.01 7.96
N PHE A 361 -2.85 -11.53 7.73
CA PHE A 361 -1.90 -11.90 8.75
C PHE A 361 -0.69 -10.95 8.72
N GLY A 362 0.10 -10.94 9.77
CA GLY A 362 1.28 -10.11 9.87
C GLY A 362 2.38 -10.76 10.71
N TYR A 363 3.53 -10.12 10.79
CA TYR A 363 4.74 -10.62 11.45
C TYR A 363 4.50 -11.19 12.87
N TYR A 364 3.59 -10.59 13.63
CA TYR A 364 3.28 -11.02 14.99
C TYR A 364 2.14 -12.03 15.11
N THR A 365 1.58 -12.49 13.99
CA THR A 365 0.58 -13.56 13.98
C THR A 365 1.25 -14.89 14.30
N THR A 366 0.68 -15.68 15.19
CA THR A 366 1.22 -16.97 15.60
C THR A 366 0.52 -18.14 14.92
N GLU A 367 1.21 -19.28 14.80
CA GLU A 367 0.60 -20.51 14.28
C GLU A 367 -0.62 -20.95 15.10
N GLY A 368 -0.59 -20.81 16.42
CA GLY A 368 -1.72 -21.15 17.27
C GLY A 368 -2.94 -20.26 17.03
N GLU A 369 -2.75 -18.98 16.70
CA GLU A 369 -3.84 -18.09 16.28
C GLU A 369 -4.43 -18.55 14.95
N ILE A 370 -3.59 -18.98 13.99
CA ILE A 370 -4.04 -19.53 12.70
C ILE A 370 -4.85 -20.82 12.91
N GLU A 371 -4.37 -21.77 13.72
CA GLU A 371 -5.08 -23.02 14.01
C GLU A 371 -6.44 -22.77 14.66
N TYR A 372 -6.50 -21.84 15.59
CA TYR A 372 -7.74 -21.43 16.23
C TYR A 372 -8.71 -20.79 15.21
N GLY A 373 -8.20 -19.94 14.32
CA GLY A 373 -8.99 -19.31 13.27
C GLY A 373 -9.57 -20.33 12.27
N ILE A 374 -8.75 -21.32 11.87
CA ILE A 374 -9.20 -22.41 11.00
C ILE A 374 -10.37 -23.19 11.66
N ALA A 375 -10.20 -23.56 12.95
CA ALA A 375 -11.25 -24.27 13.67
C ALA A 375 -12.55 -23.45 13.79
N ALA A 376 -12.44 -22.15 14.04
CA ALA A 376 -13.58 -21.23 14.12
C ALA A 376 -14.35 -21.14 12.79
N VAL A 377 -13.63 -20.90 11.68
CA VAL A 377 -14.24 -20.79 10.34
C VAL A 377 -14.95 -22.10 9.95
N LYS A 378 -14.30 -23.25 10.13
CA LYS A 378 -14.91 -24.55 9.84
C LYS A 378 -16.16 -24.82 10.68
N LYS A 379 -16.10 -24.52 11.98
CA LYS A 379 -17.24 -24.69 12.88
C LYS A 379 -18.46 -23.87 12.46
N ILE A 380 -18.24 -22.67 11.88
CA ILE A 380 -19.34 -21.86 11.33
C ILE A 380 -19.84 -22.50 10.02
N ALA A 381 -18.93 -22.92 9.12
CA ALA A 381 -19.28 -23.54 7.85
C ALA A 381 -20.11 -24.83 8.02
N ASP A 382 -19.82 -25.64 9.04
CA ASP A 382 -20.55 -26.87 9.38
C ASP A 382 -22.02 -26.64 9.80
N ARG A 383 -22.40 -25.41 10.16
CA ARG A 383 -23.76 -25.06 10.57
C ARG A 383 -24.72 -24.92 9.38
N ILE A 384 -24.17 -24.63 8.19
CA ILE A 384 -24.97 -24.42 6.97
C ILE A 384 -25.64 -25.73 6.52
N ASN A 385 -25.07 -26.89 6.84
CA ASN A 385 -25.57 -28.21 6.47
C ASN A 385 -26.55 -28.81 7.48
N LYS A 386 -26.91 -28.06 8.53
CA LYS A 386 -27.88 -28.48 9.55
C LYS A 386 -29.16 -27.66 9.52
#